data_17558f00dec567002209f2779bc6d464
#
_entry.id   17558f00dec567002209f2779bc6d464
#
_cell.length_a   1.000
_cell.length_b   1.000
_cell.length_c   1.000
_cell.angle_alpha   90.00
_cell.angle_beta   90.00
_cell.angle_gamma   90.00
#
_symmetry.space_group_name_H-M   'P 1'
#
loop_
_entity.id
_entity.type
_entity.pdbx_description
1 polymer ?
#
loop_
_entity_poly.entity_id
_entity_poly.type
_entity_poly.pdbx_seq_one_letter_code
_entity_poly.pdbx_strand_id
1 'polypeptide(L)'
;MENHLVPKEGYEIRSVTITNFHRSFAPADIAHNLGTVRNMVRSKQQAARILDEFQPDLVVGTGGYASYPVVKEAARRHIPTAIHESNAVPGLTTKGLSKVVDRVMVGFEESRSHYDHPEKVVVTGTPVRGDFFRYTRQEAREKLGLTDE
;
A
#
# COMPACT_ATOMS: atom_id res chain seq x y z
N MET A 1 -9.69 4.32 -10.90
CA MET A 1 -10.30 3.01 -10.59
C MET A 1 -10.77 2.99 -9.14
N GLU A 2 -9.92 3.25 -8.17
CA GLU A 2 -10.21 3.22 -6.73
C GLU A 2 -11.36 4.15 -6.33
N ASN A 3 -11.40 5.38 -6.88
CA ASN A 3 -12.45 6.37 -6.62
C ASN A 3 -13.88 5.90 -6.97
N HIS A 4 -14.01 4.82 -7.74
CA HIS A 4 -15.30 4.20 -8.06
C HIS A 4 -15.55 2.90 -7.31
N LEU A 5 -14.50 2.11 -7.06
CA LEU A 5 -14.64 0.80 -6.43
C LEU A 5 -14.77 0.89 -4.91
N VAL A 6 -13.96 1.72 -4.26
CA VAL A 6 -13.96 1.83 -2.80
C VAL A 6 -15.31 2.33 -2.25
N PRO A 7 -15.94 3.40 -2.80
CA PRO A 7 -17.25 3.83 -2.35
C PRO A 7 -18.37 2.82 -2.61
N LYS A 8 -18.27 1.98 -3.65
CA LYS A 8 -19.24 0.92 -3.90
C LYS A 8 -19.26 -0.15 -2.81
N GLU A 9 -18.14 -0.36 -2.15
CA GLU A 9 -18.01 -1.28 -1.02
C GLU A 9 -18.37 -0.61 0.32
N GLY A 10 -18.89 0.64 0.29
CA GLY A 10 -19.35 1.36 1.48
C GLY A 10 -18.24 2.07 2.26
N TYR A 11 -17.03 2.18 1.70
CA TYR A 11 -15.91 2.85 2.36
C TYR A 11 -15.73 4.29 1.87
N GLU A 12 -15.40 5.18 2.78
CA GLU A 12 -15.00 6.54 2.44
C GLU A 12 -13.61 6.55 1.80
N ILE A 13 -13.43 7.40 0.77
CA ILE A 13 -12.14 7.57 0.11
C ILE A 13 -11.62 8.98 0.26
N ARG A 14 -10.34 9.11 0.59
CA ARG A 14 -9.58 10.36 0.62
C ARG A 14 -8.35 10.22 -0.27
N SER A 15 -7.95 11.30 -0.91
CA SER A 15 -6.82 11.30 -1.84
C SER A 15 -5.69 12.20 -1.38
N VAL A 16 -4.46 11.77 -1.64
CA VAL A 16 -3.24 12.57 -1.45
C VAL A 16 -2.58 12.83 -2.80
N THR A 17 -2.05 14.03 -2.99
CA THR A 17 -1.36 14.41 -4.22
C THR A 17 0.07 13.89 -4.20
N ILE A 18 0.41 12.97 -5.11
CA ILE A 18 1.74 12.40 -5.22
C ILE A 18 2.19 12.45 -6.67
N THR A 19 3.47 12.72 -6.87
CA THR A 19 4.16 12.65 -8.15
C THR A 19 5.42 11.80 -8.02
N ASN A 20 5.78 11.11 -9.09
CA ASN A 20 6.98 10.29 -9.14
C ASN A 20 8.20 11.14 -9.45
N PHE A 21 9.36 10.77 -8.91
CA PHE A 21 10.64 11.30 -9.34
C PHE A 21 11.05 10.68 -10.68
N HIS A 22 11.47 11.53 -11.61
CA HIS A 22 12.16 11.10 -12.83
C HIS A 22 13.62 10.82 -12.53
N ARG A 23 14.15 9.71 -13.04
CA ARG A 23 15.54 9.27 -12.80
C ARG A 23 16.54 9.86 -13.80
N SER A 24 16.13 10.81 -14.63
CA SER A 24 16.96 11.47 -15.63
C SER A 24 17.41 12.85 -15.12
N PHE A 25 18.55 13.33 -15.60
CA PHE A 25 19.10 14.66 -15.32
C PHE A 25 18.80 15.68 -16.44
N ALA A 26 17.88 15.39 -17.35
CA ALA A 26 17.45 16.36 -18.34
C ALA A 26 16.84 17.61 -17.68
N PRO A 27 16.99 18.83 -18.25
CA PRO A 27 16.46 20.06 -17.64
C PRO A 27 14.96 20.01 -17.33
N ALA A 28 14.18 19.35 -18.19
CA ALA A 28 12.75 19.13 -17.98
C ALA A 28 12.48 18.24 -16.76
N ASP A 29 13.30 17.22 -16.54
CA ASP A 29 13.18 16.30 -15.39
C ASP A 29 13.63 16.95 -14.09
N ILE A 30 14.61 17.86 -14.15
CA ILE A 30 15.00 18.68 -12.99
C ILE A 30 13.86 19.59 -12.57
N ALA A 31 13.21 20.27 -13.51
CA ALA A 31 12.03 21.11 -13.23
C ALA A 31 10.86 20.29 -12.68
N HIS A 32 10.61 19.10 -13.26
CA HIS A 32 9.60 18.15 -12.75
C HIS A 32 9.91 17.70 -11.32
N ASN A 33 11.17 17.35 -11.04
CA ASN A 33 11.60 16.89 -9.73
C ASN A 33 11.47 17.98 -8.66
N LEU A 34 11.69 19.26 -9.01
CA LEU A 34 11.44 20.39 -8.12
C LEU A 34 9.95 20.49 -7.75
N GLY A 35 9.06 20.32 -8.74
CA GLY A 35 7.61 20.18 -8.51
C GLY A 35 7.25 19.00 -7.62
N THR A 36 7.94 17.87 -7.77
CA THR A 36 7.76 16.67 -6.95
C THR A 36 8.14 16.90 -5.49
N VAL A 37 9.21 17.65 -5.20
CA VAL A 37 9.57 18.04 -3.83
C VAL A 37 8.46 18.88 -3.19
N ARG A 38 7.91 19.87 -3.92
CA ARG A 38 6.76 20.66 -3.45
C ARG A 38 5.53 19.75 -3.17
N ASN A 39 5.26 18.79 -4.03
CA ASN A 39 4.16 17.84 -3.85
C ASN A 39 4.40 16.90 -2.67
N MET A 40 5.65 16.54 -2.36
CA MET A 40 5.99 15.79 -1.14
C MET A 40 5.60 16.55 0.14
N VAL A 41 5.86 17.86 0.20
CA VAL A 41 5.44 18.68 1.34
C VAL A 41 3.93 18.76 1.42
N ARG A 42 3.25 18.95 0.27
CA ARG A 42 1.78 18.98 0.21
C ARG A 42 1.17 17.65 0.62
N SER A 43 1.69 16.54 0.14
CA SER A 43 1.19 15.19 0.49
C SER A 43 1.31 14.90 1.99
N LYS A 44 2.40 15.36 2.62
CA LYS A 44 2.57 15.28 4.08
C LYS A 44 1.50 16.08 4.83
N GLN A 45 1.23 17.32 4.38
CA GLN A 45 0.19 18.16 4.99
C GLN A 45 -1.21 17.58 4.79
N GLN A 46 -1.49 17.00 3.60
CA GLN A 46 -2.75 16.32 3.32
C GLN A 46 -2.90 15.06 4.19
N ALA A 47 -1.85 14.25 4.29
CA ALA A 47 -1.83 13.09 5.18
C ALA A 47 -2.10 13.48 6.63
N ALA A 48 -1.46 14.55 7.11
CA ALA A 48 -1.67 15.07 8.46
C ALA A 48 -3.15 15.43 8.69
N ARG A 49 -3.77 16.18 7.78
CA ARG A 49 -5.18 16.55 7.86
C ARG A 49 -6.13 15.36 7.86
N ILE A 50 -5.87 14.38 6.96
CA ILE A 50 -6.66 13.14 6.88
C ILE A 50 -6.61 12.40 8.23
N LEU A 51 -5.43 12.28 8.84
CA LEU A 51 -5.27 11.64 10.14
C LEU A 51 -5.94 12.42 11.27
N ASP A 52 -5.91 13.77 11.22
CA ASP A 52 -6.57 14.63 12.20
C ASP A 52 -8.11 14.52 12.12
N GLU A 53 -8.65 14.42 10.91
CA GLU A 53 -10.09 14.31 10.66
C GLU A 53 -10.63 12.90 10.97
N PHE A 54 -9.89 11.86 10.55
CA PHE A 54 -10.34 10.49 10.66
C PHE A 54 -10.02 9.85 12.02
N GLN A 55 -8.96 10.31 12.69
CA GLN A 55 -8.48 9.79 13.99
C GLN A 55 -8.38 8.26 14.05
N PRO A 56 -7.60 7.62 13.17
CA PRO A 56 -7.53 6.17 13.09
C PRO A 56 -6.83 5.56 14.31
N ASP A 57 -7.32 4.43 14.79
CA ASP A 57 -6.64 3.59 15.79
C ASP A 57 -5.50 2.77 15.20
N LEU A 58 -5.55 2.52 13.89
CA LEU A 58 -4.55 1.75 13.13
C LEU A 58 -4.50 2.26 11.69
N VAL A 59 -3.29 2.36 11.12
CA VAL A 59 -3.08 2.67 9.70
C VAL A 59 -2.40 1.51 9.00
N VAL A 60 -3.05 0.98 7.97
CA VAL A 60 -2.52 -0.12 7.16
C VAL A 60 -2.21 0.38 5.74
N GLY A 61 -0.96 0.23 5.31
CA GLY A 61 -0.54 0.50 3.95
C GLY A 61 -0.49 -0.79 3.13
N THR A 62 -0.94 -0.75 1.88
CA THR A 62 -0.92 -1.90 0.96
C THR A 62 0.10 -1.73 -0.17
N GLY A 63 1.13 -0.95 0.07
CA GLY A 63 2.13 -0.59 -0.94
C GLY A 63 1.68 0.58 -1.82
N GLY A 64 2.42 0.82 -2.90
CA GLY A 64 2.18 1.94 -3.79
C GLY A 64 2.62 3.30 -3.21
N TYR A 65 2.80 4.28 -4.08
CA TYR A 65 3.30 5.61 -3.68
C TYR A 65 2.34 6.36 -2.75
N ALA A 66 1.03 6.14 -2.93
CA ALA A 66 -0.02 6.83 -2.19
C ALA A 66 -0.02 6.49 -0.69
N SER A 67 0.39 5.28 -0.31
CA SER A 67 0.46 4.86 1.08
C SER A 67 1.60 5.52 1.86
N TYR A 68 2.71 5.90 1.17
CA TYR A 68 3.92 6.38 1.83
C TYR A 68 3.72 7.57 2.76
N PRO A 69 3.13 8.73 2.32
CA PRO A 69 3.00 9.88 3.19
C PRO A 69 2.05 9.64 4.37
N VAL A 70 0.98 8.88 4.16
CA VAL A 70 -0.02 8.62 5.20
C VAL A 70 0.56 7.69 6.27
N VAL A 71 1.14 6.55 5.88
CA VAL A 71 1.73 5.59 6.83
C VAL A 71 2.91 6.21 7.56
N LYS A 72 3.78 6.96 6.86
CA LYS A 72 4.93 7.63 7.48
C LYS A 72 4.50 8.69 8.49
N GLU A 73 3.46 9.47 8.19
CA GLU A 73 2.95 10.47 9.12
C GLU A 73 2.26 9.82 10.33
N ALA A 74 1.53 8.72 10.13
CA ALA A 74 0.95 7.94 11.22
C ALA A 74 2.02 7.37 12.16
N ALA A 75 3.06 6.75 11.61
CA ALA A 75 4.20 6.24 12.39
C ALA A 75 4.88 7.36 13.21
N ARG A 76 5.07 8.56 12.62
CA ARG A 76 5.62 9.73 13.31
C ARG A 76 4.75 10.19 14.49
N ARG A 77 3.44 9.98 14.41
CA ARG A 77 2.46 10.32 15.44
C ARG A 77 2.25 9.22 16.47
N HIS A 78 2.99 8.12 16.35
CA HIS A 78 2.84 6.92 17.20
C HIS A 78 1.45 6.28 17.11
N ILE A 79 0.76 6.47 15.97
CA ILE A 79 -0.44 5.71 15.64
C ILE A 79 0.04 4.32 15.21
N PRO A 80 -0.55 3.22 15.69
CA PRO A 80 -0.20 1.87 15.27
C PRO A 80 -0.20 1.73 13.75
N THR A 81 0.86 1.11 13.19
CA THR A 81 1.06 1.03 11.75
C THR A 81 1.43 -0.36 11.27
N ALA A 82 0.86 -0.76 10.13
CA ALA A 82 1.28 -1.95 9.41
C ALA A 82 1.38 -1.65 7.91
N ILE A 83 2.24 -2.40 7.21
CA ILE A 83 2.26 -2.43 5.75
C ILE A 83 2.14 -3.86 5.26
N HIS A 84 1.46 -4.03 4.12
CA HIS A 84 1.37 -5.31 3.44
C HIS A 84 2.12 -5.27 2.11
N GLU A 85 2.96 -6.29 1.86
CA GLU A 85 3.67 -6.48 0.60
C GLU A 85 3.27 -7.82 -0.03
N SER A 86 2.65 -7.76 -1.19
CA SER A 86 2.20 -8.94 -1.92
C SER A 86 3.29 -9.58 -2.78
N ASN A 87 4.36 -8.84 -3.09
CA ASN A 87 5.46 -9.32 -3.89
C ASN A 87 6.48 -10.07 -3.02
N ALA A 88 7.13 -11.08 -3.59
CA ALA A 88 8.22 -11.78 -2.92
C ALA A 88 9.42 -10.85 -2.63
N VAL A 89 9.69 -9.91 -3.54
CA VAL A 89 10.71 -8.86 -3.36
C VAL A 89 10.02 -7.53 -3.11
N PRO A 90 10.30 -6.87 -1.97
CA PRO A 90 9.59 -5.64 -1.61
C PRO A 90 9.90 -4.47 -2.55
N GLY A 91 8.86 -3.71 -2.88
CA GLY A 91 8.98 -2.44 -3.58
C GLY A 91 9.66 -1.35 -2.73
N LEU A 92 10.14 -0.29 -3.38
CA LEU A 92 10.86 0.80 -2.71
C LEU A 92 10.04 1.48 -1.60
N THR A 93 8.74 1.64 -1.81
CA THR A 93 7.82 2.21 -0.82
C THR A 93 7.76 1.34 0.43
N THR A 94 7.51 0.04 0.26
CA THR A 94 7.45 -0.92 1.36
C THR A 94 8.77 -1.00 2.10
N LYS A 95 9.88 -1.07 1.36
CA LYS A 95 11.24 -1.11 1.94
C LYS A 95 11.56 0.17 2.74
N GLY A 96 11.12 1.34 2.25
CA GLY A 96 11.29 2.59 2.98
C GLY A 96 10.43 2.69 4.24
N LEU A 97 9.17 2.21 4.19
CA LEU A 97 8.25 2.23 5.31
C LEU A 97 8.56 1.17 6.37
N SER A 98 9.12 0.02 5.99
CA SER A 98 9.44 -1.08 6.93
C SER A 98 10.32 -0.66 8.10
N LYS A 99 11.12 0.40 7.90
CA LYS A 99 12.00 0.96 8.94
C LYS A 99 11.25 1.67 10.07
N VAL A 100 10.06 2.19 9.77
CA VAL A 100 9.32 3.07 10.70
C VAL A 100 8.00 2.49 11.18
N VAL A 101 7.42 1.49 10.49
CA VAL A 101 6.17 0.84 10.90
C VAL A 101 6.38 -0.18 12.02
N ASP A 102 5.30 -0.51 12.71
CA ASP A 102 5.31 -1.49 13.79
C ASP A 102 5.31 -2.93 13.27
N ARG A 103 4.61 -3.19 12.14
CA ARG A 103 4.53 -4.52 11.52
C ARG A 103 4.63 -4.45 10.00
N VAL A 104 5.25 -5.49 9.44
CA VAL A 104 5.32 -5.73 8.00
C VAL A 104 4.65 -7.07 7.71
N MET A 105 3.53 -7.05 7.01
CA MET A 105 2.81 -8.24 6.58
C MET A 105 3.29 -8.62 5.18
N VAL A 106 3.63 -9.89 4.96
CA VAL A 106 4.17 -10.37 3.67
C VAL A 106 3.39 -11.58 3.17
N GLY A 107 3.37 -11.73 1.85
CA GLY A 107 2.75 -12.87 1.19
C GLY A 107 3.55 -14.18 1.32
N PHE A 108 4.88 -14.09 1.52
CA PHE A 108 5.79 -15.23 1.46
C PHE A 108 6.84 -15.17 2.58
N GLU A 109 7.21 -16.33 3.14
CA GLU A 109 8.24 -16.42 4.19
C GLU A 109 9.61 -15.93 3.71
N GLU A 110 9.96 -16.23 2.46
CA GLU A 110 11.23 -15.84 1.83
C GLU A 110 11.42 -14.32 1.79
N SER A 111 10.33 -13.56 1.79
CA SER A 111 10.35 -12.09 1.81
C SER A 111 10.99 -11.52 3.06
N ARG A 112 10.99 -12.25 4.18
CA ARG A 112 11.53 -11.83 5.47
C ARG A 112 12.99 -11.39 5.38
N SER A 113 13.78 -12.08 4.57
CA SER A 113 15.22 -11.80 4.39
C SER A 113 15.54 -10.46 3.74
N HIS A 114 14.54 -9.80 3.15
CA HIS A 114 14.70 -8.51 2.48
C HIS A 114 14.55 -7.30 3.40
N TYR A 115 14.24 -7.52 4.68
CA TYR A 115 13.97 -6.45 5.64
C TYR A 115 15.07 -6.35 6.69
N ASP A 116 15.43 -5.10 7.04
CA ASP A 116 16.45 -4.81 8.07
C ASP A 116 15.99 -5.24 9.48
N HIS A 117 14.66 -5.37 9.68
CA HIS A 117 14.00 -5.72 10.93
C HIS A 117 13.09 -6.94 10.74
N PRO A 118 13.65 -8.16 10.58
CA PRO A 118 12.87 -9.37 10.33
C PRO A 118 11.91 -9.74 11.48
N GLU A 119 12.18 -9.27 12.71
CA GLU A 119 11.31 -9.46 13.87
C GLU A 119 9.96 -8.74 13.76
N LYS A 120 9.86 -7.70 12.91
CA LYS A 120 8.61 -7.01 12.60
C LYS A 120 7.80 -7.72 11.52
N VAL A 121 8.38 -8.68 10.81
CA VAL A 121 7.76 -9.33 9.66
C VAL A 121 6.85 -10.46 10.09
N VAL A 122 5.61 -10.42 9.62
CA VAL A 122 4.57 -11.44 9.83
C VAL A 122 4.13 -11.99 8.48
N VAL A 123 4.15 -13.29 8.31
CA VAL A 123 3.65 -13.93 7.09
C VAL A 123 2.14 -14.10 7.22
N THR A 124 1.40 -13.36 6.41
CA THR A 124 -0.07 -13.36 6.42
C THR A 124 -0.68 -13.97 5.16
N GLY A 125 0.15 -14.24 4.16
CA GLY A 125 -0.34 -14.50 2.81
C GLY A 125 -0.83 -13.22 2.15
N THR A 126 -1.37 -13.33 0.94
CA THR A 126 -1.99 -12.22 0.21
C THR A 126 -3.50 -12.26 0.43
N PRO A 127 -4.13 -11.18 0.91
CA PRO A 127 -5.57 -11.12 1.08
C PRO A 127 -6.30 -11.32 -0.26
N VAL A 128 -7.30 -12.17 -0.26
CA VAL A 128 -8.17 -12.42 -1.41
C VAL A 128 -9.63 -12.23 -1.03
N ARG A 129 -10.49 -11.96 -2.02
CA ARG A 129 -11.92 -11.83 -1.79
C ARG A 129 -12.51 -13.15 -1.31
N GLY A 130 -13.46 -13.12 -0.38
CA GLY A 130 -14.19 -14.29 0.10
C GLY A 130 -14.92 -15.07 -1.00
N ASP A 131 -15.21 -14.44 -2.13
CA ASP A 131 -15.83 -15.09 -3.30
C ASP A 131 -14.98 -16.23 -3.85
N PHE A 132 -13.64 -16.19 -3.68
CA PHE A 132 -12.77 -17.31 -4.07
C PHE A 132 -13.04 -18.60 -3.30
N PHE A 133 -13.68 -18.52 -2.16
CA PHE A 133 -14.02 -19.68 -1.32
C PHE A 133 -15.49 -20.11 -1.42
N ARG A 134 -16.29 -19.42 -2.27
CA ARG A 134 -17.73 -19.70 -2.42
C ARG A 134 -18.03 -20.87 -3.33
N TYR A 135 -17.10 -21.23 -4.21
CA TYR A 135 -17.30 -22.24 -5.23
C TYR A 135 -16.25 -23.34 -5.11
N THR A 136 -16.70 -24.57 -5.24
CA THR A 136 -15.80 -25.69 -5.50
C THR A 136 -15.18 -25.56 -6.89
N ARG A 137 -14.10 -26.29 -7.14
CA ARG A 137 -13.47 -26.33 -8.46
C ARG A 137 -14.46 -26.69 -9.57
N GLN A 138 -15.34 -27.67 -9.30
CA GLN A 138 -16.32 -28.14 -10.28
C GLN A 138 -17.38 -27.07 -10.57
N GLU A 139 -17.99 -26.46 -9.56
CA GLU A 139 -18.97 -25.38 -9.73
C GLU A 139 -18.38 -24.17 -10.44
N ALA A 140 -17.10 -23.82 -10.17
CA ALA A 140 -16.43 -22.74 -10.84
C ALA A 140 -16.20 -23.06 -12.34
N ARG A 141 -15.81 -24.30 -12.68
CA ARG A 141 -15.64 -24.74 -14.06
C ARG A 141 -16.95 -24.70 -14.84
N GLU A 142 -18.03 -25.24 -14.26
CA GLU A 142 -19.37 -25.21 -14.86
C GLU A 142 -19.82 -23.77 -15.15
N LYS A 143 -19.64 -22.84 -14.18
CA LYS A 143 -19.97 -21.42 -14.36
C LYS A 143 -19.16 -20.74 -15.46
N LEU A 144 -17.92 -21.15 -15.66
CA LEU A 144 -17.02 -20.62 -16.69
C LEU A 144 -17.19 -21.32 -18.04
N GLY A 145 -18.06 -22.36 -18.13
CA GLY A 145 -18.25 -23.16 -19.34
C GLY A 145 -17.01 -23.98 -19.72
N LEU A 146 -16.16 -24.34 -18.75
CA LEU A 146 -14.95 -25.11 -18.98
C LEU A 146 -15.27 -26.60 -18.95
N THR A 147 -14.87 -27.32 -19.99
CA THR A 147 -14.96 -28.78 -20.08
C THR A 147 -13.84 -29.45 -19.27
N ASP A 148 -13.97 -30.75 -19.02
CA ASP A 148 -13.02 -31.55 -18.23
C ASP A 148 -11.80 -32.06 -19.05
N GLU A 149 -11.32 -31.28 -20.01
CA GLU A 149 -10.07 -31.55 -20.70
C GLU A 149 -8.87 -30.98 -19.96
#